data_7da8a7eb6e9fab9c86d936891c419b5b
#
_entry.id   7da8a7eb6e9fab9c86d936891c419b5b
#
_cell.length_a   1.000
_cell.length_b   1.000
_cell.length_c   1.000
_cell.angle_alpha   90.00
_cell.angle_beta   90.00
_cell.angle_gamma   90.00
#
_symmetry.space_group_name_H-M   'P 1'
#
loop_
_entity.id
_entity.type
_entity.pdbx_description
1 polymer ?
#
loop_
_entity_poly.entity_id
_entity_poly.type
_entity_poly.pdbx_seq_one_letter_code
_entity_poly.pdbx_strand_id
1 'polypeptide(L)'
;MRPRDRTTSTARSERLIGADPEYFLRHHIENQSKTPGATPPELFAEYLRCYSDPACRHAICEDYRAAAGIDLEHDDADSDRRIAAPLLALWGAKGVVGRTYDVLEVWREKAEQVSGRAIDCGHNLQEERPDDVLAALTEFLA
;
A
#
# COMPACT_ATOMS: atom_id res chain seq x y z
N MET A 1 -14.64 32.48 2.25
CA MET A 1 -13.70 31.42 2.66
C MET A 1 -12.68 31.28 1.54
N ARG A 2 -11.40 31.60 1.75
CA ARG A 2 -10.37 31.47 0.67
C ARG A 2 -10.11 29.98 0.42
N PRO A 3 -10.02 29.54 -0.84
CA PRO A 3 -9.62 28.16 -1.13
C PRO A 3 -8.24 27.92 -0.49
N ARG A 4 -8.10 26.85 0.27
CA ARG A 4 -6.78 26.43 0.76
C ARG A 4 -5.93 26.10 -0.45
N ASP A 5 -4.83 26.81 -0.59
CA ASP A 5 -3.86 26.58 -1.65
C ASP A 5 -3.31 25.15 -1.51
N ARG A 6 -3.77 24.25 -2.39
CA ARG A 6 -3.37 22.85 -2.40
C ARG A 6 -1.87 22.67 -2.71
N THR A 7 -1.27 23.62 -3.43
CA THR A 7 0.15 23.58 -3.81
C THR A 7 1.10 23.67 -2.62
N THR A 8 0.72 24.37 -1.55
CA THR A 8 1.56 24.47 -0.33
C THR A 8 1.56 23.21 0.52
N SER A 9 0.50 22.37 0.46
CA SER A 9 0.48 21.08 1.16
C SER A 9 1.35 20.05 0.44
N THR A 10 1.36 20.05 -0.90
CA THR A 10 2.12 19.17 -1.78
C THR A 10 3.62 19.23 -1.49
N ALA A 11 4.18 20.42 -1.43
CA ALA A 11 5.61 20.64 -1.19
C ALA A 11 6.10 20.21 0.21
N ARG A 12 5.22 20.10 1.21
CA ARG A 12 5.63 19.78 2.59
C ARG A 12 6.04 18.33 2.78
N SER A 13 5.22 17.38 2.34
CA SER A 13 5.51 15.95 2.49
C SER A 13 6.78 15.57 1.73
N GLU A 14 6.90 16.00 0.48
CA GLU A 14 8.08 15.76 -0.35
C GLU A 14 9.35 16.37 0.25
N ARG A 15 9.24 17.58 0.82
CA ARG A 15 10.34 18.25 1.48
C ARG A 15 10.76 17.56 2.77
N LEU A 16 9.81 17.07 3.59
CA LEU A 16 10.10 16.36 4.82
C LEU A 16 10.78 15.02 4.52
N ILE A 17 10.23 14.24 3.58
CA ILE A 17 10.84 12.98 3.17
C ILE A 17 12.22 13.22 2.53
N GLY A 18 12.35 14.25 1.71
CA GLY A 18 13.59 14.58 1.02
C GLY A 18 14.68 15.19 1.91
N ALA A 19 14.36 15.62 3.13
CA ALA A 19 15.35 16.12 4.09
C ALA A 19 16.24 14.99 4.62
N ASP A 20 15.66 13.81 4.84
CA ASP A 20 16.38 12.58 5.23
C ASP A 20 15.59 11.35 4.76
N PRO A 21 15.71 10.98 3.49
CA PRO A 21 14.95 9.87 2.91
C PRO A 21 15.32 8.52 3.52
N GLU A 22 16.55 8.32 3.98
CA GLU A 22 16.97 7.09 4.63
C GLU A 22 16.29 6.91 5.98
N TYR A 23 16.30 7.93 6.83
CA TYR A 23 15.64 7.88 8.12
C TYR A 23 14.13 7.65 7.96
N PHE A 24 13.50 8.40 7.04
CA PHE A 24 12.07 8.26 6.77
C PHE A 24 11.73 6.83 6.32
N LEU A 25 12.44 6.30 5.33
CA LEU A 25 12.18 4.97 4.77
C LEU A 25 12.40 3.87 5.82
N ARG A 26 13.49 3.95 6.58
CA ARG A 26 13.80 2.98 7.65
C ARG A 26 12.69 2.93 8.67
N HIS A 27 12.30 4.09 9.18
CA HIS A 27 11.20 4.21 10.14
C HIS A 27 9.86 3.69 9.58
N HIS A 28 9.58 3.97 8.30
CA HIS A 28 8.38 3.51 7.64
C HIS A 28 8.32 1.97 7.54
N ILE A 29 9.39 1.34 7.06
CA ILE A 29 9.50 -0.12 6.94
C ILE A 29 9.44 -0.79 8.32
N GLU A 30 10.19 -0.31 9.31
CA GLU A 30 10.22 -0.88 10.65
C GLU A 30 8.87 -0.84 11.36
N ASN A 31 8.08 0.21 11.14
CA ASN A 31 6.73 0.31 11.69
C ASN A 31 5.74 -0.65 11.02
N GLN A 32 5.88 -0.89 9.74
CA GLN A 32 4.96 -1.70 8.96
C GLN A 32 5.28 -3.19 8.98
N SER A 33 6.56 -3.57 8.94
CA SER A 33 7.00 -4.95 9.03
C SER A 33 6.84 -5.49 10.45
N LYS A 34 6.47 -6.77 10.54
CA LYS A 34 6.39 -7.52 11.81
C LYS A 34 7.31 -8.74 11.81
N THR A 35 8.17 -8.85 10.80
CA THR A 35 9.16 -9.90 10.64
C THR A 35 10.56 -9.28 10.61
N PRO A 36 11.35 -9.42 11.68
CA PRO A 36 12.72 -8.91 11.71
C PRO A 36 13.56 -9.44 10.54
N GLY A 37 14.27 -8.55 9.85
CA GLY A 37 15.16 -8.92 8.75
C GLY A 37 14.47 -9.22 7.41
N ALA A 38 13.15 -9.01 7.30
CA ALA A 38 12.41 -9.22 6.06
C ALA A 38 12.85 -8.30 4.91
N THR A 39 13.45 -7.17 5.22
CA THR A 39 14.02 -6.25 4.22
C THR A 39 15.55 -6.29 4.32
N PRO A 40 16.23 -7.13 3.54
CA PRO A 40 17.68 -7.22 3.57
C PRO A 40 18.33 -5.93 3.02
N PRO A 41 19.63 -5.68 3.33
CA PRO A 41 20.31 -4.43 2.99
C PRO A 41 20.27 -4.06 1.50
N GLU A 42 20.38 -5.02 0.62
CA GLU A 42 20.32 -4.82 -0.83
C GLU A 42 18.94 -4.36 -1.30
N LEU A 43 17.88 -4.91 -0.76
CA LEU A 43 16.50 -4.49 -1.04
C LEU A 43 16.22 -3.10 -0.46
N PHE A 44 16.68 -2.86 0.77
CA PHE A 44 16.59 -1.54 1.39
C PHE A 44 17.30 -0.47 0.55
N ALA A 45 18.49 -0.78 0.02
CA ALA A 45 19.25 0.14 -0.82
C ALA A 45 18.50 0.52 -2.12
N GLU A 46 17.77 -0.42 -2.72
CA GLU A 46 16.95 -0.14 -3.91
C GLU A 46 15.75 0.75 -3.57
N TYR A 47 15.06 0.51 -2.47
CA TYR A 47 14.01 1.40 -2.00
C TYR A 47 14.55 2.79 -1.69
N LEU A 48 15.71 2.88 -1.05
CA LEU A 48 16.35 4.16 -0.73
C LEU A 48 16.75 4.93 -2.00
N ARG A 49 17.22 4.25 -3.03
CA ARG A 49 17.49 4.85 -4.33
C ARG A 49 16.25 5.55 -4.89
N CYS A 50 15.09 4.90 -4.86
CA CYS A 50 13.82 5.46 -5.29
C CYS A 50 13.38 6.64 -4.41
N TYR A 51 13.42 6.51 -3.10
CA TYR A 51 13.04 7.57 -2.17
C TYR A 51 13.98 8.79 -2.22
N SER A 52 15.23 8.61 -2.64
CA SER A 52 16.20 9.68 -2.81
C SER A 52 15.98 10.48 -4.11
N ASP A 53 15.34 9.89 -5.11
CA ASP A 53 14.99 10.57 -6.36
C ASP A 53 13.78 11.50 -6.15
N PRO A 54 13.93 12.82 -6.48
CA PRO A 54 12.82 13.77 -6.32
C PRO A 54 11.58 13.43 -7.17
N ALA A 55 11.75 12.88 -8.36
CA ALA A 55 10.62 12.52 -9.23
C ALA A 55 9.86 11.30 -8.70
N CYS A 56 10.58 10.27 -8.23
CA CYS A 56 9.96 9.12 -7.57
C CYS A 56 9.22 9.55 -6.29
N ARG A 57 9.84 10.39 -5.46
CA ARG A 57 9.21 10.93 -4.25
C ARG A 57 7.94 11.73 -4.54
N HIS A 58 7.97 12.54 -5.60
CA HIS A 58 6.80 13.27 -6.07
C HIS A 58 5.67 12.29 -6.45
N ALA A 59 5.97 11.28 -7.27
CA ALA A 59 5.00 10.27 -7.69
C ALA A 59 4.37 9.53 -6.49
N ILE A 60 5.18 9.10 -5.51
CA ILE A 60 4.69 8.47 -4.27
C ILE A 60 3.72 9.40 -3.53
N CYS A 61 4.04 10.69 -3.42
CA CYS A 61 3.16 11.65 -2.74
C CYS A 61 1.88 11.93 -3.54
N GLU A 62 1.93 11.94 -4.87
CA GLU A 62 0.74 12.12 -5.72
C GLU A 62 -0.22 10.93 -5.62
N ASP A 63 0.29 9.70 -5.50
CA ASP A 63 -0.51 8.50 -5.26
C ASP A 63 -1.39 8.66 -4.01
N TYR A 64 -0.78 9.05 -2.88
CA TYR A 64 -1.54 9.31 -1.65
C TYR A 64 -2.53 10.48 -1.76
N ARG A 65 -2.24 11.47 -2.61
CA ARG A 65 -3.18 12.58 -2.85
C ARG A 65 -4.35 12.15 -3.71
N ALA A 66 -4.12 11.30 -4.71
CA ALA A 66 -5.17 10.71 -5.52
C ALA A 66 -6.11 9.89 -4.63
N ALA A 67 -5.57 9.01 -3.78
CA ALA A 67 -6.34 8.20 -2.84
C ALA A 67 -7.21 9.02 -1.87
N ALA A 68 -6.76 10.24 -1.50
CA ALA A 68 -7.52 11.15 -0.64
C ALA A 68 -8.41 12.15 -1.42
N GLY A 69 -8.55 12.03 -2.70
CA GLY A 69 -9.26 12.98 -3.56
C GLY A 69 -9.97 12.33 -4.74
N ILE A 70 -9.31 12.34 -5.90
CA ILE A 70 -9.94 11.92 -7.16
C ILE A 70 -10.37 10.44 -7.16
N ASP A 71 -9.65 9.56 -6.46
CA ASP A 71 -9.99 8.15 -6.40
C ASP A 71 -11.32 7.93 -5.66
N LEU A 72 -11.61 8.74 -4.62
CA LEU A 72 -12.90 8.70 -3.93
C LEU A 72 -14.04 9.15 -4.85
N GLU A 73 -13.81 10.16 -5.69
CA GLU A 73 -14.81 10.62 -6.68
C GLU A 73 -15.07 9.54 -7.74
N HIS A 74 -14.03 8.83 -8.18
CA HIS A 74 -14.16 7.71 -9.13
C HIS A 74 -14.86 6.50 -8.47
N ASP A 75 -14.52 6.17 -7.22
CA ASP A 75 -15.15 5.07 -6.50
C ASP A 75 -16.65 5.33 -6.27
N ASP A 76 -17.02 6.56 -5.94
CA ASP A 76 -18.42 6.97 -5.83
C ASP A 76 -19.18 6.87 -7.18
N ALA A 77 -18.54 7.30 -8.27
CA ALA A 77 -19.12 7.24 -9.61
C ALA A 77 -19.32 5.81 -10.13
N ASP A 78 -18.47 4.87 -9.69
CA ASP A 78 -18.51 3.45 -10.03
C ASP A 78 -19.15 2.58 -8.94
N SER A 79 -19.84 3.17 -7.96
CA SER A 79 -20.34 2.47 -6.77
C SER A 79 -21.35 1.35 -7.06
N ASP A 80 -22.06 1.42 -8.19
CA ASP A 80 -22.97 0.39 -8.68
C ASP A 80 -22.30 -0.69 -9.55
N ARG A 81 -21.01 -0.55 -9.84
CA ARG A 81 -20.24 -1.48 -10.67
C ARG A 81 -19.41 -2.42 -9.83
N ARG A 82 -19.34 -3.68 -10.25
CA ARG A 82 -18.55 -4.71 -9.58
C ARG A 82 -17.52 -5.31 -10.53
N ILE A 83 -16.39 -5.71 -9.97
CA ILE A 83 -15.34 -6.44 -10.67
C ILE A 83 -15.87 -7.83 -10.99
N ALA A 84 -16.02 -8.15 -12.28
CA ALA A 84 -16.51 -9.46 -12.73
C ALA A 84 -15.41 -10.54 -12.74
N ALA A 85 -14.13 -10.15 -12.87
CA ALA A 85 -13.02 -11.06 -12.78
C ALA A 85 -12.87 -11.63 -11.37
N PRO A 86 -12.42 -12.89 -11.18
CA PRO A 86 -12.06 -13.40 -9.88
C PRO A 86 -11.03 -12.50 -9.18
N LEU A 87 -11.20 -12.29 -7.89
CA LEU A 87 -10.35 -11.44 -7.05
C LEU A 87 -9.74 -12.26 -5.91
N LEU A 88 -8.41 -12.17 -5.77
CA LEU A 88 -7.68 -12.69 -4.62
C LEU A 88 -7.23 -11.54 -3.72
N ALA A 89 -7.71 -11.50 -2.49
CA ALA A 89 -7.26 -10.56 -1.47
C ALA A 89 -6.30 -11.24 -0.47
N LEU A 90 -5.07 -10.71 -0.37
CA LEU A 90 -4.10 -11.14 0.64
C LEU A 90 -3.74 -9.96 1.54
N TRP A 91 -3.69 -10.20 2.84
CA TRP A 91 -3.34 -9.14 3.80
C TRP A 91 -2.54 -9.67 4.98
N GLY A 92 -1.76 -8.80 5.61
CA GLY A 92 -1.03 -9.16 6.83
C GLY A 92 -1.94 -9.18 8.06
N ALA A 93 -2.01 -10.32 8.73
CA ALA A 93 -2.82 -10.50 9.95
C ALA A 93 -2.43 -9.52 11.08
N LYS A 94 -1.14 -9.13 11.14
CA LYS A 94 -0.59 -8.19 12.12
C LYS A 94 -0.59 -6.74 11.62
N GLY A 95 -0.98 -6.52 10.37
CA GLY A 95 -1.09 -5.19 9.75
C GLY A 95 -2.32 -4.42 10.22
N VAL A 96 -2.39 -3.13 9.85
CA VAL A 96 -3.53 -2.26 10.19
C VAL A 96 -4.81 -2.76 9.54
N VAL A 97 -4.75 -3.14 8.26
CA VAL A 97 -5.91 -3.56 7.47
C VAL A 97 -6.63 -4.75 8.12
N GLY A 98 -5.89 -5.83 8.42
CA GLY A 98 -6.48 -7.03 9.02
C GLY A 98 -7.02 -6.85 10.45
N ARG A 99 -6.61 -5.77 11.15
CA ARG A 99 -7.12 -5.44 12.48
C ARG A 99 -8.31 -4.48 12.45
N THR A 100 -8.50 -3.79 11.34
CA THR A 100 -9.49 -2.71 11.23
C THR A 100 -10.72 -3.12 10.44
N TYR A 101 -10.54 -4.01 9.43
CA TYR A 101 -11.59 -4.38 8.49
C TYR A 101 -11.81 -5.89 8.43
N ASP A 102 -13.06 -6.30 8.16
CA ASP A 102 -13.32 -7.60 7.54
C ASP A 102 -12.99 -7.47 6.04
N VAL A 103 -11.76 -7.88 5.69
CA VAL A 103 -11.20 -7.65 4.36
C VAL A 103 -12.04 -8.31 3.27
N LEU A 104 -12.53 -9.52 3.50
CA LEU A 104 -13.32 -10.23 2.51
C LEU A 104 -14.72 -9.61 2.34
N GLU A 105 -15.35 -9.14 3.41
CA GLU A 105 -16.64 -8.44 3.32
C GLU A 105 -16.51 -7.15 2.50
N VAL A 106 -15.50 -6.33 2.77
CA VAL A 106 -15.24 -5.10 2.01
C VAL A 106 -15.06 -5.40 0.52
N TRP A 107 -14.26 -6.43 0.17
CA TRP A 107 -14.05 -6.77 -1.23
C TRP A 107 -15.29 -7.40 -1.90
N ARG A 108 -16.16 -8.08 -1.15
CA ARG A 108 -17.43 -8.61 -1.67
C ARG A 108 -18.41 -7.52 -2.08
N GLU A 109 -18.29 -6.32 -1.55
CA GLU A 109 -19.05 -5.17 -2.02
C GLU A 109 -18.59 -4.71 -3.41
N LYS A 110 -17.30 -4.89 -3.74
CA LYS A 110 -16.65 -4.41 -4.96
C LYS A 110 -16.46 -5.47 -6.05
N ALA A 111 -16.54 -6.76 -5.74
CA ALA A 111 -16.28 -7.84 -6.69
C ALA A 111 -17.31 -8.98 -6.56
N GLU A 112 -17.52 -9.69 -7.68
CA GLU A 112 -18.52 -10.79 -7.74
C GLU A 112 -17.97 -12.07 -7.12
N GLN A 113 -16.68 -12.36 -7.32
CA GLN A 113 -16.01 -13.56 -6.87
C GLN A 113 -14.75 -13.18 -6.08
N VAL A 114 -14.82 -13.33 -4.76
CA VAL A 114 -13.73 -12.95 -3.86
C VAL A 114 -13.23 -14.17 -3.10
N SER A 115 -11.94 -14.42 -3.20
CA SER A 115 -11.19 -15.34 -2.36
C SER A 115 -10.07 -14.61 -1.64
N GLY A 116 -9.49 -15.22 -0.63
CA GLY A 116 -8.34 -14.63 0.04
C GLY A 116 -8.15 -15.11 1.46
N ARG A 117 -7.03 -14.69 2.04
CA ARG A 117 -6.68 -15.05 3.43
C ARG A 117 -5.69 -14.07 4.04
N ALA A 118 -5.71 -13.99 5.36
CA ALA A 118 -4.64 -13.36 6.12
C ALA A 118 -3.36 -14.19 6.07
N ILE A 119 -2.22 -13.52 5.95
CA ILE A 119 -0.88 -14.11 6.10
C ILE A 119 -0.29 -13.63 7.43
N ASP A 120 0.38 -14.51 8.17
CA ASP A 120 0.93 -14.19 9.51
C ASP A 120 2.16 -13.29 9.44
N CYS A 121 1.96 -12.04 9.04
CA CYS A 121 2.99 -11.01 8.87
C CYS A 121 2.42 -9.60 9.09
N GLY A 122 3.26 -8.59 8.89
CA GLY A 122 2.89 -7.18 8.89
C GLY A 122 2.28 -6.74 7.57
N HIS A 123 2.67 -5.56 7.11
CA HIS A 123 2.10 -4.94 5.91
C HIS A 123 2.77 -5.40 4.61
N ASN A 124 4.07 -5.69 4.67
CA ASN A 124 4.89 -5.99 3.48
C ASN A 124 4.94 -7.50 3.23
N LEU A 125 3.82 -8.07 2.80
CA LEU A 125 3.64 -9.52 2.67
C LEU A 125 4.73 -10.19 1.82
N GLN A 126 5.07 -9.58 0.69
CA GLN A 126 6.00 -10.11 -0.29
C GLN A 126 7.44 -10.17 0.22
N GLU A 127 7.82 -9.29 1.16
CA GLU A 127 9.11 -9.32 1.84
C GLU A 127 9.08 -10.20 3.08
N GLU A 128 7.96 -10.19 3.82
CA GLU A 128 7.86 -10.88 5.10
C GLU A 128 7.56 -12.38 4.95
N ARG A 129 6.79 -12.74 3.92
CA ARG A 129 6.32 -14.11 3.65
C ARG A 129 6.22 -14.41 2.15
N PRO A 130 7.34 -14.32 1.39
CA PRO A 130 7.33 -14.50 -0.06
C PRO A 130 6.77 -15.85 -0.50
N ASP A 131 7.10 -16.93 0.21
CA ASP A 131 6.65 -18.29 -0.14
C ASP A 131 5.13 -18.43 0.03
N ASP A 132 4.56 -17.87 1.10
CA ASP A 132 3.10 -17.89 1.34
C ASP A 132 2.34 -17.08 0.28
N VAL A 133 2.89 -15.96 -0.13
CA VAL A 133 2.33 -15.13 -1.21
C VAL A 133 2.42 -15.86 -2.54
N LEU A 134 3.58 -16.44 -2.87
CA LEU A 134 3.78 -17.19 -4.11
C LEU A 134 2.84 -18.40 -4.19
N ALA A 135 2.69 -19.15 -3.11
CA ALA A 135 1.78 -20.29 -3.05
C ALA A 135 0.33 -19.87 -3.31
N ALA A 136 -0.13 -18.78 -2.67
CA ALA A 136 -1.48 -18.26 -2.87
C ALA A 136 -1.73 -17.77 -4.30
N LEU A 137 -0.75 -17.10 -4.91
CA LEU A 137 -0.85 -16.65 -6.30
C LEU A 137 -0.85 -17.83 -7.27
N THR A 138 -0.01 -18.84 -7.03
CA THR A 138 0.05 -20.04 -7.89
C THR A 138 -1.26 -20.81 -7.85
N GLU A 139 -1.85 -20.98 -6.66
CA GLU A 139 -3.15 -21.62 -6.49
C GLU A 139 -4.28 -20.85 -7.21
N PHE A 140 -4.26 -19.53 -7.10
CA PHE A 140 -5.30 -18.67 -7.69
C PHE A 140 -5.23 -18.62 -9.22
N LEU A 141 -4.04 -18.73 -9.80
CA LEU A 141 -3.82 -18.63 -11.25
C LEU A 141 -3.85 -20.00 -11.98
N ALA A 142 -3.96 -21.11 -11.25
CA ALA A 142 -4.04 -22.45 -11.82
C ALA A 142 -5.43 -22.75 -12.38
#